data_d0ec3cc76e7d4429d072807231674a67
#
_entry.id   d0ec3cc76e7d4429d072807231674a67
#
_cell.length_a   1.000
_cell.length_b   1.000
_cell.length_c   1.000
_cell.angle_alpha   90.00
_cell.angle_beta   90.00
_cell.angle_gamma   90.00
#
_symmetry.space_group_name_H-M   'P 1'
#
loop_
_entity.id
_entity.type
_entity.pdbx_description
1 polymer ?
#
loop_
_entity_poly.entity_id
_entity_poly.type
_entity_poly.pdbx_seq_one_letter_code
_entity_poly.pdbx_strand_id
1 'polypeptide(L)'
;MGSDYINQKPRGLSKTQICIVVAIDSNKNMVAIICGHGKPSSDRIYKTLHNHIRPNLIIVHDGEKAHNKLIRELNLKSEIYKVNTKDSLYFEKMALINNMCSWIKRYIWRFIGMDVENLQTYLNWFIYLQRCKRDNDKWPKSERILRHLILERTKYTRK
;
A
#
# COMPACT_ATOMS: atom_id res chain seq x y z
N MET A 1 -42.25 -23.25 -1.45
CA MET A 1 -40.94 -23.64 -0.86
C MET A 1 -39.86 -22.89 -1.62
N GLY A 2 -39.50 -21.72 -1.16
CA GLY A 2 -38.40 -20.91 -1.72
C GLY A 2 -37.17 -21.15 -0.92
N SER A 3 -36.14 -21.73 -1.53
CA SER A 3 -34.84 -21.90 -0.91
C SER A 3 -34.08 -20.58 -1.06
N ASP A 4 -34.00 -19.84 0.04
CA ASP A 4 -33.11 -18.68 0.17
C ASP A 4 -31.66 -19.17 0.11
N TYR A 5 -31.06 -19.13 -1.09
CA TYR A 5 -29.61 -19.25 -1.21
C TYR A 5 -29.00 -17.94 -0.67
N ILE A 6 -28.76 -17.92 0.63
CA ILE A 6 -27.94 -16.90 1.26
C ILE A 6 -26.55 -17.04 0.67
N ASN A 7 -26.23 -16.17 -0.26
CA ASN A 7 -24.90 -16.01 -0.86
C ASN A 7 -23.95 -15.51 0.24
N GLN A 8 -23.49 -16.41 1.11
CA GLN A 8 -22.48 -16.10 2.10
C GLN A 8 -21.18 -15.75 1.35
N LYS A 9 -20.86 -14.46 1.30
CA LYS A 9 -19.54 -14.04 0.82
C LYS A 9 -18.48 -14.77 1.61
N PRO A 10 -17.56 -15.49 0.96
CA PRO A 10 -16.50 -16.22 1.65
C PRO A 10 -15.71 -15.26 2.53
N ARG A 11 -15.50 -15.64 3.80
CA ARG A 11 -14.66 -14.86 4.72
C ARG A 11 -13.21 -14.89 4.24
N GLY A 12 -12.57 -13.72 4.18
CA GLY A 12 -11.18 -13.58 3.76
C GLY A 12 -11.03 -12.98 2.35
N LEU A 13 -9.78 -12.93 1.87
CA LEU A 13 -9.45 -12.41 0.55
C LEU A 13 -9.91 -13.39 -0.54
N SER A 14 -10.89 -12.96 -1.35
CA SER A 14 -11.31 -13.71 -2.54
C SER A 14 -10.13 -13.85 -3.51
N LYS A 15 -10.09 -14.97 -4.25
CA LYS A 15 -9.06 -15.22 -5.30
C LYS A 15 -9.07 -14.16 -6.41
N THR A 16 -10.18 -13.48 -6.60
CA THR A 16 -10.37 -12.43 -7.61
C THR A 16 -9.99 -11.03 -7.11
N GLN A 17 -9.85 -10.83 -5.80
CA GLN A 17 -9.48 -9.53 -5.25
C GLN A 17 -8.05 -9.16 -5.61
N ILE A 18 -7.86 -7.90 -6.03
CA ILE A 18 -6.52 -7.36 -6.29
C ILE A 18 -5.80 -7.17 -4.96
N CYS A 19 -4.61 -7.73 -4.86
CA CYS A 19 -3.74 -7.55 -3.72
C CYS A 19 -2.80 -6.36 -3.96
N ILE A 20 -2.87 -5.37 -3.08
CA ILE A 20 -1.96 -4.21 -3.06
C ILE A 20 -1.10 -4.33 -1.82
N VAL A 21 0.21 -4.34 -2.02
CA VAL A 21 1.19 -4.27 -0.93
C VAL A 21 1.53 -2.81 -0.67
N VAL A 22 1.49 -2.43 0.60
CA VAL A 22 1.83 -1.08 1.04
C VAL A 22 2.98 -1.16 2.03
N ALA A 23 4.00 -0.33 1.84
CA ALA A 23 5.06 -0.13 2.82
C ALA A 23 5.28 1.37 3.03
N ILE A 24 5.59 1.76 4.26
CA ILE A 24 5.83 3.15 4.63
C ILE A 24 6.94 3.21 5.68
N ASP A 25 7.86 4.15 5.55
CA ASP A 25 8.92 4.38 6.52
C ASP A 25 8.54 5.48 7.55
N SER A 26 9.38 5.67 8.55
CA SER A 26 9.22 6.70 9.59
C SER A 26 9.20 8.12 9.02
N ASN A 27 9.84 8.34 7.88
CA ASN A 27 9.84 9.63 7.18
C ASN A 27 8.61 9.81 6.27
N LYS A 28 7.66 8.86 6.34
CA LYS A 28 6.45 8.83 5.50
C LYS A 28 6.73 8.66 4.01
N ASN A 29 7.88 8.12 3.62
CA ASN A 29 8.07 7.62 2.26
C ASN A 29 7.27 6.34 2.11
N MET A 30 6.52 6.24 1.04
CA MET A 30 5.53 5.20 0.86
C MET A 30 5.62 4.59 -0.53
N VAL A 31 5.33 3.28 -0.60
CA VAL A 31 5.04 2.57 -1.83
C VAL A 31 3.71 1.83 -1.69
N ALA A 32 2.96 1.74 -2.78
CA ALA A 32 1.75 0.93 -2.91
C ALA A 32 1.77 0.27 -4.28
N ILE A 33 1.92 -1.05 -4.31
CA ILE A 33 2.20 -1.80 -5.53
C ILE A 33 1.24 -2.98 -5.63
N ILE A 34 0.68 -3.18 -6.83
CA ILE A 34 -0.14 -4.35 -7.14
C ILE A 34 0.77 -5.57 -7.16
N CYS A 35 0.49 -6.56 -6.31
CA CYS A 35 1.23 -7.81 -6.26
C CYS A 35 0.43 -9.02 -6.79
N GLY A 36 -0.63 -8.78 -7.56
CA GLY A 36 -1.49 -9.78 -8.21
C GLY A 36 -2.83 -9.96 -7.50
N HIS A 37 -3.44 -11.15 -7.57
CA HIS A 37 -4.78 -11.42 -7.05
C HIS A 37 -4.75 -12.35 -5.84
N GLY A 38 -5.77 -12.24 -4.99
CA GLY A 38 -5.95 -13.07 -3.80
C GLY A 38 -4.89 -12.86 -2.72
N LYS A 39 -4.75 -13.85 -1.82
CA LYS A 39 -3.78 -13.79 -0.74
C LYS A 39 -2.34 -13.83 -1.30
N PRO A 40 -1.45 -12.91 -0.91
CA PRO A 40 -0.08 -12.90 -1.41
C PRO A 40 0.74 -14.07 -0.85
N SER A 41 1.62 -14.64 -1.69
CA SER A 41 2.68 -15.55 -1.26
C SER A 41 3.95 -14.79 -0.86
N SER A 42 4.85 -15.46 -0.13
CA SER A 42 6.14 -14.87 0.26
C SER A 42 6.98 -14.47 -0.96
N ASP A 43 6.93 -15.25 -2.04
CA ASP A 43 7.65 -14.93 -3.28
C ASP A 43 7.10 -13.66 -3.95
N ARG A 44 5.78 -13.50 -3.96
CA ARG A 44 5.15 -12.30 -4.53
C ARG A 44 5.50 -11.06 -3.73
N ILE A 45 5.43 -11.11 -2.39
CA ILE A 45 5.83 -9.99 -1.53
C ILE A 45 7.30 -9.64 -1.75
N TYR A 46 8.18 -10.64 -1.77
CA TYR A 46 9.60 -10.41 -2.02
C TYR A 46 9.84 -9.74 -3.38
N LYS A 47 9.30 -10.30 -4.47
CA LYS A 47 9.45 -9.74 -5.83
C LYS A 47 8.93 -8.31 -5.92
N THR A 48 7.87 -7.98 -5.17
CA THR A 48 7.24 -6.65 -5.20
C THR A 48 8.04 -5.63 -4.41
N LEU A 49 8.60 -5.99 -3.25
CA LEU A 49 9.16 -5.01 -2.31
C LEU A 49 10.70 -4.98 -2.25
N HIS A 50 11.43 -6.00 -2.72
CA HIS A 50 12.88 -6.11 -2.51
C HIS A 50 13.67 -4.89 -3.04
N ASN A 51 13.24 -4.26 -4.13
CA ASN A 51 13.88 -3.07 -4.69
C ASN A 51 13.51 -1.76 -3.96
N HIS A 52 12.55 -1.80 -3.04
CA HIS A 52 12.03 -0.63 -2.33
C HIS A 52 12.48 -0.58 -0.87
N ILE A 53 13.06 -1.67 -0.35
CA ILE A 53 13.47 -1.79 1.05
C ILE A 53 14.97 -2.07 1.09
N ARG A 54 15.70 -1.26 1.83
CA ARG A 54 17.14 -1.47 2.05
C ARG A 54 17.35 -2.65 2.99
N PRO A 55 18.43 -3.44 2.79
CA PRO A 55 18.80 -4.50 3.72
C PRO A 55 19.13 -3.97 5.13
N ASN A 56 19.08 -4.88 6.12
CA ASN A 56 19.46 -4.62 7.52
C ASN A 56 18.61 -3.56 8.24
N LEU A 57 17.40 -3.27 7.76
CA LEU A 57 16.45 -2.39 8.44
C LEU A 57 15.55 -3.16 9.41
N ILE A 58 14.87 -2.40 10.27
CA ILE A 58 13.78 -2.92 11.10
C ILE A 58 12.49 -2.85 10.28
N ILE A 59 11.75 -3.96 10.22
CA ILE A 59 10.41 -4.02 9.64
C ILE A 59 9.38 -4.27 10.74
N VAL A 60 8.36 -3.42 10.78
CA VAL A 60 7.19 -3.56 11.65
C VAL A 60 6.05 -4.15 10.84
N HIS A 61 5.45 -5.25 11.29
CA HIS A 61 4.37 -5.92 10.57
C HIS A 61 3.43 -6.71 11.49
N ASP A 62 2.32 -7.20 10.94
CA ASP A 62 1.25 -7.92 11.65
C ASP A 62 1.53 -9.42 11.91
N GLY A 63 2.70 -9.91 11.51
CA GLY A 63 3.08 -11.32 11.64
C GLY A 63 2.58 -12.22 10.51
N GLU A 64 2.07 -11.67 9.41
CA GLU A 64 1.67 -12.48 8.25
C GLU A 64 2.89 -13.18 7.64
N LYS A 65 2.78 -14.52 7.46
CA LYS A 65 3.87 -15.38 6.96
C LYS A 65 4.38 -15.00 5.56
N ALA A 66 3.57 -14.26 4.81
CA ALA A 66 3.97 -13.77 3.49
C ALA A 66 5.18 -12.82 3.52
N HIS A 67 5.53 -12.24 4.66
CA HIS A 67 6.71 -11.39 4.82
C HIS A 67 8.02 -12.15 5.04
N ASN A 68 7.97 -13.45 5.40
CA ASN A 68 9.13 -14.21 5.85
C ASN A 68 10.30 -14.23 4.84
N LYS A 69 10.00 -14.40 3.55
CA LYS A 69 11.05 -14.39 2.51
C LYS A 69 11.73 -13.03 2.41
N LEU A 70 10.96 -11.95 2.41
CA LEU A 70 11.49 -10.59 2.36
C LEU A 70 12.41 -10.32 3.57
N ILE A 71 11.98 -10.72 4.77
CA ILE A 71 12.74 -10.57 6.02
C ILE A 71 14.06 -11.31 5.93
N ARG A 72 14.04 -12.57 5.50
CA ARG A 72 15.23 -13.40 5.39
C ARG A 72 16.20 -12.90 4.33
N GLU A 73 15.74 -12.65 3.12
CA GLU A 73 16.60 -12.29 1.97
C GLU A 73 17.24 -10.90 2.12
N LEU A 74 16.55 -9.97 2.79
CA LEU A 74 17.08 -8.63 3.06
C LEU A 74 17.70 -8.49 4.47
N ASN A 75 17.80 -9.59 5.22
CA ASN A 75 18.33 -9.59 6.61
C ASN A 75 17.64 -8.52 7.48
N LEU A 76 16.30 -8.46 7.44
CA LEU A 76 15.54 -7.46 8.19
C LEU A 76 15.35 -7.91 9.64
N LYS A 77 15.42 -6.97 10.58
CA LYS A 77 15.00 -7.21 11.96
C LYS A 77 13.48 -7.07 12.05
N SER A 78 12.80 -8.16 12.40
CA SER A 78 11.33 -8.25 12.44
C SER A 78 10.78 -7.82 13.80
N GLU A 79 9.85 -6.87 13.81
CA GLU A 79 9.02 -6.51 14.95
C GLU A 79 7.55 -6.81 14.61
N ILE A 80 6.94 -7.72 15.39
CA ILE A 80 5.58 -8.22 15.10
C ILE A 80 4.59 -7.62 16.09
N TYR A 81 3.58 -6.95 15.56
CA TYR A 81 2.45 -6.43 16.31
C TYR A 81 1.15 -6.99 15.74
N LYS A 82 0.64 -8.05 16.37
CA LYS A 82 -0.65 -8.65 15.98
C LYS A 82 -1.80 -7.74 16.38
N VAL A 83 -2.86 -7.76 15.58
CA VAL A 83 -4.08 -6.98 15.85
C VAL A 83 -4.59 -7.24 17.26
N ASN A 84 -4.51 -6.23 18.08
CA ASN A 84 -5.07 -6.23 19.43
C ASN A 84 -5.69 -4.84 19.71
N THR A 85 -7.01 -4.77 19.73
CA THR A 85 -7.77 -3.51 19.93
C THR A 85 -7.66 -2.95 21.35
N LYS A 86 -7.03 -3.68 22.28
CA LYS A 86 -6.81 -3.23 23.66
C LYS A 86 -5.35 -2.83 23.93
N ASP A 87 -4.46 -3.02 22.95
CA ASP A 87 -3.04 -2.77 23.11
C ASP A 87 -2.67 -1.40 22.51
N SER A 88 -2.32 -0.46 23.39
CA SER A 88 -1.88 0.89 22.99
C SER A 88 -0.63 0.87 22.13
N LEU A 89 0.29 -0.08 22.37
CA LEU A 89 1.53 -0.22 21.61
C LEU A 89 1.26 -0.67 20.16
N TYR A 90 0.27 -1.57 19.96
CA TYR A 90 -0.18 -1.93 18.63
C TYR A 90 -0.64 -0.69 17.84
N PHE A 91 -1.48 0.14 18.47
CA PHE A 91 -1.97 1.36 17.81
C PHE A 91 -0.83 2.32 17.49
N GLU A 92 0.12 2.52 18.40
CA GLU A 92 1.27 3.40 18.16
C GLU A 92 2.10 2.92 16.97
N LYS A 93 2.48 1.64 16.94
CA LYS A 93 3.38 1.07 15.92
C LYS A 93 2.72 0.86 14.57
N MET A 94 1.43 0.50 14.57
CA MET A 94 0.71 0.15 13.34
C MET A 94 -0.19 1.29 12.81
N ALA A 95 -0.35 2.39 13.56
CA ALA A 95 -1.25 3.48 13.18
C ALA A 95 -0.92 4.06 11.80
N LEU A 96 0.36 4.27 11.51
CA LEU A 96 0.79 4.91 10.27
C LEU A 96 0.39 4.08 9.05
N ILE A 97 0.71 2.78 9.05
CA ILE A 97 0.37 1.88 7.94
C ILE A 97 -1.13 1.66 7.82
N ASN A 98 -1.85 1.49 8.94
CA ASN A 98 -3.29 1.29 8.95
C ASN A 98 -4.03 2.52 8.39
N ASN A 99 -3.61 3.72 8.76
CA ASN A 99 -4.15 4.97 8.23
C ASN A 99 -3.90 5.09 6.73
N MET A 100 -2.70 4.75 6.26
CA MET A 100 -2.37 4.80 4.83
C MET A 100 -3.21 3.80 4.03
N CYS A 101 -3.34 2.56 4.50
CA CYS A 101 -4.21 1.56 3.86
C CYS A 101 -5.68 2.03 3.79
N SER A 102 -6.17 2.66 4.86
CA SER A 102 -7.51 3.23 4.90
C SER A 102 -7.68 4.40 3.91
N TRP A 103 -6.67 5.27 3.79
CA TRP A 103 -6.70 6.40 2.85
C TRP A 103 -6.60 5.95 1.40
N ILE A 104 -5.78 4.96 1.09
CA ILE A 104 -5.72 4.35 -0.25
C ILE A 104 -7.08 3.77 -0.63
N LYS A 105 -7.72 3.01 0.25
CA LYS A 105 -9.06 2.44 -0.01
C LYS A 105 -10.08 3.54 -0.31
N ARG A 106 -10.15 4.58 0.50
CA ARG A 106 -11.06 5.72 0.28
C ARG A 106 -10.74 6.51 -0.98
N TYR A 107 -9.48 6.62 -1.34
CA TYR A 107 -9.05 7.28 -2.56
C TYR A 107 -9.50 6.51 -3.80
N ILE A 108 -9.22 5.19 -3.84
CA ILE A 108 -9.59 4.32 -4.96
C ILE A 108 -11.12 4.26 -5.12
N TRP A 109 -11.87 4.24 -4.03
CA TRP A 109 -13.33 4.22 -4.03
C TRP A 109 -13.96 5.38 -4.81
N ARG A 110 -13.27 6.50 -4.98
CA ARG A 110 -13.76 7.66 -5.75
C ARG A 110 -13.80 7.42 -7.27
N PHE A 111 -13.11 6.41 -7.74
CA PHE A 111 -12.98 6.10 -9.17
C PHE A 111 -13.83 4.87 -9.53
N ILE A 112 -15.13 4.98 -9.28
CA ILE A 112 -16.11 3.94 -9.66
C ILE A 112 -16.07 3.78 -11.19
N GLY A 113 -15.90 2.53 -11.65
CA GLY A 113 -15.78 2.24 -13.09
C GLY A 113 -14.38 2.43 -13.67
N MET A 114 -13.37 2.65 -12.81
CA MET A 114 -11.97 2.66 -13.23
C MET A 114 -11.57 1.31 -13.82
N ASP A 115 -10.87 1.36 -14.95
CA ASP A 115 -10.23 0.19 -15.50
C ASP A 115 -9.11 -0.30 -14.57
N VAL A 116 -9.13 -1.59 -14.25
CA VAL A 116 -8.18 -2.23 -13.33
C VAL A 116 -6.74 -2.12 -13.84
N GLU A 117 -6.53 -2.09 -15.15
CA GLU A 117 -5.21 -1.92 -15.76
C GLU A 117 -4.56 -0.58 -15.37
N ASN A 118 -5.37 0.43 -15.10
CA ASN A 118 -4.90 1.75 -14.68
C ASN A 118 -4.69 1.89 -13.16
N LEU A 119 -5.03 0.88 -12.37
CA LEU A 119 -4.99 0.96 -10.90
C LEU A 119 -3.61 1.37 -10.37
N GLN A 120 -2.52 0.82 -10.93
CA GLN A 120 -1.17 1.19 -10.49
C GLN A 120 -0.87 2.68 -10.72
N THR A 121 -1.36 3.25 -11.80
CA THR A 121 -1.21 4.70 -12.10
C THR A 121 -1.92 5.54 -11.04
N TYR A 122 -3.13 5.14 -10.63
CA TYR A 122 -3.87 5.82 -9.55
C TYR A 122 -3.17 5.71 -8.20
N LEU A 123 -2.56 4.55 -7.89
CA LEU A 123 -1.76 4.37 -6.68
C LEU A 123 -0.53 5.28 -6.69
N ASN A 124 0.19 5.34 -7.80
CA ASN A 124 1.35 6.21 -7.96
C ASN A 124 0.97 7.68 -7.80
N TRP A 125 -0.16 8.09 -8.37
CA TRP A 125 -0.68 9.44 -8.21
C TRP A 125 -1.05 9.75 -6.76
N PHE A 126 -1.69 8.81 -6.06
CA PHE A 126 -1.97 8.96 -4.63
C PHE A 126 -0.69 9.18 -3.82
N ILE A 127 0.33 8.35 -4.05
CA ILE A 127 1.63 8.46 -3.37
C ILE A 127 2.26 9.83 -3.64
N TYR A 128 2.26 10.28 -4.88
CA TYR A 128 2.75 11.59 -5.27
C TYR A 128 2.04 12.72 -4.52
N LEU A 129 0.71 12.67 -4.44
CA LEU A 129 -0.07 13.65 -3.67
C LEU A 129 0.27 13.64 -2.17
N GLN A 130 0.56 12.46 -1.59
CA GLN A 130 1.00 12.38 -0.18
C GLN A 130 2.39 12.99 0.02
N ARG A 131 3.32 12.79 -0.92
CA ARG A 131 4.62 13.49 -0.91
C ARG A 131 4.44 14.99 -0.95
N CYS A 132 3.64 15.51 -1.87
CA CYS A 132 3.36 16.95 -1.96
C CYS A 132 2.74 17.54 -0.67
N LYS A 133 1.97 16.73 0.08
CA LYS A 133 1.42 17.17 1.38
C LYS A 133 2.46 17.17 2.49
N ARG A 134 3.36 16.18 2.47
CA ARG A 134 4.39 16.01 3.48
C ARG A 134 5.47 17.09 3.37
N ASP A 135 5.90 17.32 2.15
CA ASP A 135 6.97 18.26 1.88
C ASP A 135 6.45 19.65 2.21
N ASN A 136 6.86 20.14 3.39
CA ASN A 136 6.52 21.45 3.93
C ASN A 136 7.29 22.53 3.19
N ASP A 137 7.15 22.56 1.87
CA ASP A 137 7.76 23.59 1.06
C ASP A 137 7.05 24.91 1.20
N LYS A 138 7.81 25.99 0.96
CA LYS A 138 7.34 27.39 0.94
C LYS A 138 6.22 27.65 -0.08
N TRP A 139 5.92 26.65 -0.95
CA TRP A 139 4.98 26.79 -2.05
C TRP A 139 3.62 26.13 -1.76
N PRO A 140 2.51 26.72 -2.17
CA PRO A 140 1.20 26.08 -2.15
C PRO A 140 1.20 24.75 -2.91
N LYS A 141 0.38 23.80 -2.47
CA LYS A 141 0.30 22.46 -3.06
C LYS A 141 0.04 22.47 -4.57
N SER A 142 -0.84 23.37 -5.03
CA SER A 142 -1.16 23.54 -6.47
C SER A 142 0.06 23.98 -7.28
N GLU A 143 0.84 24.89 -6.75
CA GLU A 143 2.04 25.37 -7.42
C GLU A 143 3.15 24.32 -7.47
N ARG A 144 3.33 23.54 -6.41
CA ARG A 144 4.28 22.41 -6.40
C ARG A 144 3.93 21.38 -7.46
N ILE A 145 2.63 21.03 -7.58
CA ILE A 145 2.15 20.11 -8.61
C ILE A 145 2.40 20.69 -10.00
N LEU A 146 2.08 21.97 -10.21
CA LEU A 146 2.29 22.63 -11.50
C LEU A 146 3.77 22.66 -11.88
N ARG A 147 4.65 23.05 -10.96
CA ARG A 147 6.11 23.03 -11.18
C ARG A 147 6.61 21.64 -11.54
N HIS A 148 6.16 20.61 -10.82
CA HIS A 148 6.52 19.21 -11.11
C HIS A 148 6.09 18.82 -12.53
N LEU A 149 4.85 19.12 -12.93
CA LEU A 149 4.34 18.81 -14.26
C LEU A 149 5.07 19.56 -15.39
N ILE A 150 5.56 20.77 -15.11
CA ILE A 150 6.27 21.59 -16.10
C ILE A 150 7.76 21.21 -16.18
N LEU A 151 8.40 20.98 -15.03
CA LEU A 151 9.85 20.78 -14.96
C LEU A 151 10.27 19.33 -15.17
N GLU A 152 9.46 18.36 -14.73
CA GLU A 152 9.73 16.97 -15.05
C GLU A 152 9.21 16.65 -16.46
N ARG A 153 10.13 16.32 -17.35
CA ARG A 153 9.85 15.86 -18.73
C ARG A 153 9.21 14.45 -18.75
N THR A 154 8.33 14.15 -17.83
CA THR A 154 7.65 12.87 -17.74
C THR A 154 6.54 12.85 -18.79
N LYS A 155 6.78 12.21 -19.92
CA LYS A 155 5.76 11.98 -20.94
C LYS A 155 4.79 10.90 -20.41
N TYR A 156 3.62 11.29 -20.00
CA TYR A 156 2.52 10.35 -19.76
C TYR A 156 1.95 9.96 -21.13
N THR A 157 2.39 8.85 -21.68
CA THR A 157 1.73 8.25 -22.84
C THR A 157 0.52 7.47 -22.36
N ARG A 158 -0.66 7.94 -22.74
CA ARG A 158 -1.90 7.14 -22.63
C ARG A 158 -1.76 5.98 -23.60
N LYS A 159 -1.74 4.73 -23.10
CA LYS A 159 -1.90 3.54 -23.90
C LYS A 159 -3.36 3.33 -24.21
#